data_2bee362c7854f81902cefb8194c770f7
#
_entry.id   2bee362c7854f81902cefb8194c770f7
#
_cell.length_a   1.000
_cell.length_b   1.000
_cell.length_c   1.000
_cell.angle_alpha   90.00
_cell.angle_beta   90.00
_cell.angle_gamma   90.00
#
_symmetry.space_group_name_H-M   'P 1'
#
loop_
_entity.id
_entity.type
_entity.pdbx_description
1 polymer ?
#
loop_
_entity_poly.entity_id
_entity_poly.type
_entity_poly.pdbx_seq_one_letter_code
_entity_poly.pdbx_strand_id
1 'polypeptide(L)'
;EEEEDAMKGIEEDIKTLRKEIYINRDNDRMRETIRRYIRAAEKGYAKMATKKSEYSQNTCEGIAISAKYKFIIEKCCTDEDGNPYDFSDMSVDFVSMEYQSSTLSERQLREIAREEPWRSTWSVYGKAENLLFNNKDRELTQDQKSILVWSTMYDNIQEHLECPSEEVIKDDDVLDGWFIIQKEKREQEKLEAEMSGELTNNKIRDSHEVYMMADNDKRKEKIE
;
A
#
# COMPACT_ATOMS: atom_id res chain seq x y z
N GLU A 1 15.97 14.23 10.74
CA GLU A 1 16.90 13.12 10.36
C GLU A 1 16.81 11.97 11.36
N GLU A 2 17.14 12.12 12.66
CA GLU A 2 17.05 11.03 13.66
C GLU A 2 15.64 10.44 13.81
N GLU A 3 14.57 11.27 13.81
CA GLU A 3 13.19 10.79 13.88
C GLU A 3 12.76 10.07 12.58
N GLU A 4 13.26 10.49 11.43
CA GLU A 4 12.99 9.81 10.16
C GLU A 4 13.69 8.45 10.06
N ASP A 5 14.91 8.36 10.54
CA ASP A 5 15.64 7.10 10.61
C ASP A 5 14.98 6.12 11.60
N ALA A 6 14.50 6.63 12.73
CA ALA A 6 13.72 5.82 13.67
C ALA A 6 12.39 5.32 13.06
N MET A 7 11.69 6.14 12.28
CA MET A 7 10.46 5.72 11.59
C MET A 7 10.75 4.64 10.54
N LYS A 8 11.81 4.81 9.74
CA LYS A 8 12.26 3.79 8.78
C LYS A 8 12.62 2.47 9.46
N GLY A 9 13.30 2.54 10.62
CA GLY A 9 13.60 1.34 11.42
C GLY A 9 12.32 0.59 11.83
N ILE A 10 11.29 1.31 12.29
CA ILE A 10 10.00 0.69 12.63
C ILE A 10 9.31 0.09 11.40
N GLU A 11 9.38 0.74 10.23
CA GLU A 11 8.83 0.19 8.98
C GLU A 11 9.50 -1.12 8.57
N GLU A 12 10.82 -1.22 8.67
CA GLU A 12 11.56 -2.47 8.41
C GLU A 12 11.25 -3.56 9.45
N ASP A 13 11.07 -3.20 10.72
CA ASP A 13 10.64 -4.14 11.76
C ASP A 13 9.23 -4.68 11.45
N ILE A 14 8.28 -3.82 11.08
CA ILE A 14 6.92 -4.25 10.68
C ILE A 14 6.99 -5.17 9.46
N LYS A 15 7.80 -4.84 8.46
CA LYS A 15 8.00 -5.66 7.27
C LYS A 15 8.56 -7.04 7.62
N THR A 16 9.52 -7.09 8.54
CA THR A 16 10.11 -8.34 9.01
C THR A 16 9.08 -9.18 9.76
N LEU A 17 8.33 -8.58 10.68
CA LEU A 17 7.27 -9.25 11.43
C LEU A 17 6.15 -9.78 10.51
N ARG A 18 5.79 -9.05 9.44
CA ARG A 18 4.83 -9.53 8.44
C ARG A 18 5.34 -10.73 7.65
N LYS A 19 6.64 -10.81 7.36
CA LYS A 19 7.23 -12.04 6.80
C LYS A 19 7.18 -13.20 7.78
N GLU A 20 7.55 -12.94 9.04
CA GLU A 20 7.53 -13.97 10.09
C GLU A 20 6.13 -14.55 10.33
N ILE A 21 5.07 -13.74 10.28
CA ILE A 21 3.70 -14.24 10.47
C ILE A 21 3.29 -15.19 9.32
N TYR A 22 3.70 -14.90 8.08
CA TYR A 22 3.47 -15.81 6.96
C TYR A 22 4.27 -17.11 7.08
N ILE A 23 5.54 -17.04 7.49
CA ILE A 23 6.39 -18.22 7.70
C ILE A 23 5.79 -19.12 8.79
N ASN A 24 5.23 -18.54 9.84
CA ASN A 24 4.60 -19.25 10.95
C ASN A 24 3.07 -19.40 10.82
N ARG A 25 2.54 -19.35 9.60
CA ARG A 25 1.09 -19.36 9.35
C ARG A 25 0.35 -20.58 9.92
N ASP A 26 1.03 -21.69 10.05
CA ASP A 26 0.46 -22.94 10.58
C ASP A 26 0.51 -23.02 12.13
N ASN A 27 1.07 -22.01 12.79
CA ASN A 27 1.21 -21.95 14.26
C ASN A 27 0.39 -20.79 14.84
N ASP A 28 -0.84 -21.07 15.27
CA ASP A 28 -1.77 -20.08 15.80
C ASP A 28 -1.19 -19.25 16.97
N ARG A 29 -0.50 -19.91 17.89
CA ARG A 29 0.09 -19.23 19.05
C ARG A 29 1.19 -18.25 18.65
N MET A 30 2.01 -18.62 17.66
CA MET A 30 3.06 -17.75 17.14
C MET A 30 2.47 -16.58 16.35
N ARG A 31 1.48 -16.86 15.48
CA ARG A 31 0.76 -15.80 14.76
C ARG A 31 0.18 -14.75 15.69
N GLU A 32 -0.50 -15.17 16.75
CA GLU A 32 -1.08 -14.27 17.75
C GLU A 32 -0.01 -13.41 18.44
N THR A 33 1.13 -14.01 18.74
CA THR A 33 2.26 -13.29 19.37
C THR A 33 2.85 -12.25 18.41
N ILE A 34 3.09 -12.62 17.15
CA ILE A 34 3.63 -11.72 16.11
C ILE A 34 2.65 -10.58 15.85
N ARG A 35 1.32 -10.85 15.75
CA ARG A 35 0.31 -9.80 15.61
C ARG A 35 0.39 -8.74 16.71
N ARG A 36 0.60 -9.15 17.96
CA ARG A 36 0.75 -8.19 19.05
C ARG A 36 1.98 -7.30 18.85
N TYR A 37 3.08 -7.85 18.35
CA TYR A 37 4.26 -7.04 18.04
C TYR A 37 4.00 -6.10 16.85
N ILE A 38 3.35 -6.55 15.78
CA ILE A 38 2.97 -5.70 14.65
C ILE A 38 2.10 -4.52 15.15
N ARG A 39 1.04 -4.80 15.93
CA ARG A 39 0.16 -3.74 16.46
C ARG A 39 0.90 -2.77 17.39
N ALA A 40 1.86 -3.24 18.15
CA ALA A 40 2.69 -2.38 19.01
C ALA A 40 3.61 -1.48 18.16
N ALA A 41 4.24 -2.02 17.14
CA ALA A 41 5.09 -1.28 16.21
C ALA A 41 4.28 -0.24 15.40
N GLU A 42 3.13 -0.62 14.84
CA GLU A 42 2.20 0.28 14.13
C GLU A 42 1.73 1.44 15.04
N LYS A 43 1.41 1.15 16.30
CA LYS A 43 1.06 2.18 17.28
C LYS A 43 2.23 3.13 17.57
N GLY A 44 3.45 2.59 17.66
CA GLY A 44 4.68 3.38 17.81
C GLY A 44 4.89 4.31 16.62
N TYR A 45 4.78 3.76 15.41
CA TYR A 45 4.88 4.53 14.16
C TYR A 45 3.83 5.64 14.08
N ALA A 46 2.56 5.31 14.33
CA ALA A 46 1.46 6.28 14.30
C ALA A 46 1.70 7.44 15.28
N LYS A 47 2.20 7.15 16.49
CA LYS A 47 2.54 8.19 17.48
C LYS A 47 3.63 9.14 16.98
N MET A 48 4.67 8.59 16.34
CA MET A 48 5.75 9.42 15.75
C MET A 48 5.24 10.23 14.56
N ALA A 49 4.45 9.63 13.69
CA ALA A 49 3.83 10.30 12.54
C ALA A 49 2.91 11.46 12.98
N THR A 50 2.09 11.25 14.01
CA THR A 50 1.23 12.29 14.60
C THR A 50 2.08 13.45 15.13
N LYS A 51 3.13 13.16 15.91
CA LYS A 51 4.03 14.18 16.43
C LYS A 51 4.69 14.98 15.30
N LYS A 52 5.18 14.31 14.25
CA LYS A 52 5.75 14.97 13.07
C LYS A 52 4.72 15.87 12.37
N SER A 53 3.46 15.39 12.24
CA SER A 53 2.36 16.16 11.64
C SER A 53 2.03 17.40 12.45
N GLU A 54 1.97 17.32 13.79
CA GLU A 54 1.73 18.46 14.67
C GLU A 54 2.78 19.56 14.49
N TYR A 55 4.05 19.19 14.38
CA TYR A 55 5.10 20.18 14.09
C TYR A 55 4.95 20.78 12.70
N SER A 56 4.69 19.95 11.68
CA SER A 56 4.54 20.39 10.30
C SER A 56 3.37 21.37 10.13
N GLN A 57 2.24 21.14 10.80
CA GLN A 57 1.07 22.01 10.72
C GLN A 57 1.32 23.45 11.22
N ASN A 58 2.29 23.62 12.09
CA ASN A 58 2.67 24.94 12.65
C ASN A 58 3.78 25.65 11.87
N THR A 59 4.23 25.06 10.75
CA THR A 59 5.19 25.72 9.84
C THR A 59 4.48 26.61 8.82
N CYS A 60 5.21 27.54 8.20
CA CYS A 60 4.67 28.36 7.12
C CYS A 60 4.14 27.51 5.96
N GLU A 61 4.85 26.43 5.61
CA GLU A 61 4.47 25.49 4.57
C GLU A 61 3.20 24.72 4.96
N GLY A 62 3.09 24.25 6.20
CA GLY A 62 1.91 23.53 6.69
C GLY A 62 0.66 24.42 6.70
N ILE A 63 0.79 25.66 7.14
CA ILE A 63 -0.29 26.67 7.09
C ILE A 63 -0.70 26.95 5.65
N ALA A 64 0.27 27.12 4.73
CA ALA A 64 -0.02 27.35 3.32
C ALA A 64 -0.72 26.17 2.65
N ILE A 65 -0.27 24.93 2.96
CA ILE A 65 -0.90 23.70 2.47
C ILE A 65 -2.34 23.60 3.00
N SER A 66 -2.58 23.84 4.28
CA SER A 66 -3.92 23.84 4.88
C SER A 66 -4.83 24.87 4.22
N ALA A 67 -4.35 26.12 4.03
CA ALA A 67 -5.12 27.14 3.35
C ALA A 67 -5.44 26.79 1.89
N LYS A 68 -4.50 26.17 1.19
CA LYS A 68 -4.71 25.64 -0.18
C LYS A 68 -5.81 24.60 -0.22
N TYR A 69 -5.80 23.62 0.68
CA TYR A 69 -6.83 22.58 0.72
C TYR A 69 -8.22 23.14 1.04
N LYS A 70 -8.32 24.04 2.03
CA LYS A 70 -9.56 24.73 2.35
C LYS A 70 -10.12 25.48 1.12
N PHE A 71 -9.28 26.23 0.43
CA PHE A 71 -9.68 26.94 -0.79
C PHE A 71 -10.16 25.97 -1.88
N ILE A 72 -9.47 24.84 -2.08
CA ILE A 72 -9.89 23.83 -3.08
C ILE A 72 -11.27 23.27 -2.71
N ILE A 73 -11.49 22.90 -1.45
CA ILE A 73 -12.78 22.37 -0.98
C ILE A 73 -13.88 23.40 -1.22
N GLU A 74 -13.69 24.65 -0.80
CA GLU A 74 -14.67 25.75 -0.99
C GLU A 74 -15.03 25.95 -2.46
N LYS A 75 -14.10 25.74 -3.40
CA LYS A 75 -14.31 25.99 -4.83
C LYS A 75 -14.77 24.78 -5.61
N CYS A 76 -14.50 23.58 -5.12
CA CYS A 76 -14.80 22.33 -5.83
C CYS A 76 -16.03 21.60 -5.30
N CYS A 77 -16.49 21.92 -4.06
CA CYS A 77 -17.72 21.34 -3.55
C CYS A 77 -18.95 21.97 -4.23
N THR A 78 -19.83 21.12 -4.69
CA THR A 78 -21.11 21.50 -5.31
C THR A 78 -22.26 20.78 -4.60
N ASP A 79 -23.46 21.35 -4.68
CA ASP A 79 -24.70 20.68 -4.29
C ASP A 79 -25.09 19.59 -5.30
N GLU A 80 -26.23 18.93 -5.08
CA GLU A 80 -26.76 17.87 -5.95
C GLU A 80 -27.08 18.38 -7.36
N ASP A 81 -27.40 19.66 -7.49
CA ASP A 81 -27.73 20.32 -8.76
C ASP A 81 -26.48 20.84 -9.50
N GLY A 82 -25.28 20.70 -8.89
CA GLY A 82 -24.02 21.14 -9.46
C GLY A 82 -23.68 22.62 -9.21
N ASN A 83 -24.46 23.35 -8.37
CA ASN A 83 -24.14 24.71 -7.99
C ASN A 83 -23.05 24.72 -6.89
N PRO A 84 -22.24 25.79 -6.76
CA PRO A 84 -21.30 25.92 -5.67
C PRO A 84 -21.98 25.73 -4.31
N TYR A 85 -21.40 24.89 -3.46
CA TYR A 85 -21.92 24.64 -2.13
C TYR A 85 -21.75 25.87 -1.23
N ASP A 86 -22.80 26.23 -0.49
CA ASP A 86 -22.77 27.35 0.47
C ASP A 86 -22.28 26.86 1.83
N PHE A 87 -21.09 27.32 2.24
CA PHE A 87 -20.45 27.01 3.51
C PHE A 87 -20.86 27.95 4.65
N SER A 88 -21.92 28.77 4.51
CA SER A 88 -22.36 29.70 5.55
C SER A 88 -22.83 28.99 6.84
N ASP A 89 -23.47 27.84 6.70
CA ASP A 89 -24.02 27.05 7.81
C ASP A 89 -23.06 25.97 8.34
N MET A 90 -22.03 25.61 7.57
CA MET A 90 -21.13 24.51 7.89
C MET A 90 -19.69 24.83 7.49
N SER A 91 -18.75 24.73 8.44
CA SER A 91 -17.36 25.04 8.15
C SER A 91 -16.70 24.03 7.21
N VAL A 92 -15.76 24.49 6.39
CA VAL A 92 -14.95 23.63 5.50
C VAL A 92 -14.23 22.55 6.28
N ASP A 93 -13.74 22.86 7.48
CA ASP A 93 -13.04 21.90 8.35
C ASP A 93 -14.00 20.77 8.79
N PHE A 94 -15.24 21.09 9.12
CA PHE A 94 -16.25 20.09 9.48
C PHE A 94 -16.58 19.19 8.30
N VAL A 95 -16.83 19.75 7.12
CA VAL A 95 -17.10 18.96 5.89
C VAL A 95 -15.92 18.05 5.56
N SER A 96 -14.68 18.54 5.68
CA SER A 96 -13.48 17.73 5.46
C SER A 96 -13.36 16.57 6.46
N MET A 97 -13.67 16.80 7.73
CA MET A 97 -13.66 15.79 8.78
C MET A 97 -14.75 14.72 8.53
N GLU A 98 -15.95 15.12 8.20
CA GLU A 98 -17.05 14.20 7.86
C GLU A 98 -16.71 13.35 6.65
N TYR A 99 -16.16 13.94 5.59
CA TYR A 99 -15.69 13.20 4.43
C TYR A 99 -14.64 12.16 4.81
N GLN A 100 -13.62 12.53 5.59
CA GLN A 100 -12.58 11.60 6.03
C GLN A 100 -13.13 10.49 6.91
N SER A 101 -14.10 10.79 7.79
CA SER A 101 -14.74 9.80 8.67
C SER A 101 -15.63 8.82 7.90
N SER A 102 -16.15 9.22 6.75
CA SER A 102 -17.01 8.39 5.89
C SER A 102 -16.24 7.49 4.92
N THR A 103 -14.92 7.69 4.75
CA THR A 103 -14.10 6.82 3.90
C THR A 103 -13.92 5.43 4.53
N LEU A 104 -13.87 4.41 3.67
CA LEU A 104 -13.67 3.04 4.11
C LEU A 104 -12.22 2.81 4.53
N SER A 105 -12.03 2.06 5.60
CA SER A 105 -10.68 1.58 5.97
C SER A 105 -10.17 0.56 4.96
N GLU A 106 -8.85 0.44 4.85
CA GLU A 106 -8.22 -0.55 3.97
C GLU A 106 -8.72 -1.98 4.25
N ARG A 107 -8.92 -2.33 5.52
CA ARG A 107 -9.46 -3.62 5.90
C ARG A 107 -10.87 -3.86 5.35
N GLN A 108 -11.75 -2.85 5.44
CA GLN A 108 -13.11 -2.94 4.89
C GLN A 108 -13.09 -3.07 3.36
N LEU A 109 -12.21 -2.31 2.69
CA LEU A 109 -12.03 -2.41 1.24
C LEU A 109 -11.55 -3.78 0.80
N ARG A 110 -10.60 -4.38 1.52
CA ARG A 110 -10.12 -5.75 1.29
C ARG A 110 -11.23 -6.78 1.48
N GLU A 111 -12.01 -6.65 2.57
CA GLU A 111 -13.12 -7.53 2.88
C GLU A 111 -14.18 -7.48 1.77
N ILE A 112 -14.61 -6.28 1.35
CA ILE A 112 -15.55 -6.11 0.25
C ILE A 112 -14.98 -6.72 -1.04
N ALA A 113 -13.71 -6.47 -1.37
CA ALA A 113 -13.09 -6.91 -2.61
C ALA A 113 -13.00 -8.45 -2.75
N ARG A 114 -12.99 -9.19 -1.64
CA ARG A 114 -12.89 -10.67 -1.64
C ARG A 114 -14.19 -11.40 -1.37
N GLU A 115 -15.26 -10.71 -0.96
CA GLU A 115 -16.52 -11.31 -0.56
C GLU A 115 -17.66 -11.06 -1.55
N GLU A 116 -18.71 -11.88 -1.43
CA GLU A 116 -19.96 -11.66 -2.14
C GLU A 116 -20.79 -10.54 -1.45
N PRO A 117 -21.58 -9.75 -2.20
CA PRO A 117 -21.90 -9.91 -3.64
C PRO A 117 -20.90 -9.26 -4.60
N TRP A 118 -19.84 -8.58 -4.08
CA TRP A 118 -18.92 -7.82 -4.91
C TRP A 118 -18.16 -8.72 -5.91
N ARG A 119 -17.68 -9.89 -5.50
CA ARG A 119 -16.94 -10.81 -6.39
C ARG A 119 -17.74 -11.24 -7.62
N SER A 120 -19.00 -11.56 -7.45
CA SER A 120 -19.89 -11.87 -8.59
C SER A 120 -20.06 -10.67 -9.52
N THR A 121 -20.23 -9.46 -8.96
CA THR A 121 -20.36 -8.23 -9.75
C THR A 121 -19.05 -7.93 -10.48
N TRP A 122 -17.91 -8.05 -9.80
CA TRP A 122 -16.57 -7.85 -10.36
C TRP A 122 -16.28 -8.81 -11.51
N SER A 123 -16.60 -10.10 -11.38
CA SER A 123 -16.36 -11.10 -12.43
C SER A 123 -17.13 -10.81 -13.71
N VAL A 124 -18.30 -10.18 -13.60
CA VAL A 124 -19.14 -9.82 -14.76
C VAL A 124 -18.73 -8.48 -15.37
N TYR A 125 -18.45 -7.50 -14.55
CA TYR A 125 -18.28 -6.10 -14.98
C TYR A 125 -16.89 -5.52 -14.72
N GLY A 126 -15.96 -6.26 -14.12
CA GLY A 126 -14.67 -5.75 -13.63
C GLY A 126 -13.78 -5.09 -14.67
N LYS A 127 -13.99 -5.41 -15.95
CA LYS A 127 -13.29 -4.77 -17.08
C LYS A 127 -13.98 -3.51 -17.60
N ALA A 128 -15.13 -3.13 -17.02
CA ALA A 128 -15.95 -2.01 -17.45
C ALA A 128 -16.33 -1.14 -16.25
N GLU A 129 -15.38 -0.38 -15.73
CA GLU A 129 -15.51 0.47 -14.52
C GLU A 129 -16.76 1.35 -14.53
N ASN A 130 -17.11 1.91 -15.70
CA ASN A 130 -18.30 2.74 -15.85
C ASN A 130 -19.61 1.99 -15.60
N LEU A 131 -19.64 0.68 -15.78
CA LEU A 131 -20.81 -0.14 -15.51
C LEU A 131 -20.90 -0.54 -14.04
N LEU A 132 -19.75 -0.72 -13.37
CA LEU A 132 -19.69 -1.06 -11.95
C LEU A 132 -20.28 0.02 -11.06
N PHE A 133 -19.95 1.29 -11.32
CA PHE A 133 -20.31 2.41 -10.44
C PHE A 133 -21.37 3.35 -11.03
N ASN A 134 -21.83 3.08 -12.27
CA ASN A 134 -22.77 3.95 -12.98
C ASN A 134 -22.32 5.44 -13.04
N ASN A 135 -21.01 5.65 -13.03
CA ASN A 135 -20.38 6.98 -13.00
C ASN A 135 -20.06 7.47 -14.42
N LYS A 136 -21.08 7.70 -15.25
CA LYS A 136 -20.89 8.04 -16.68
C LYS A 136 -20.09 9.33 -16.92
N ASP A 137 -20.15 10.28 -15.99
CA ASP A 137 -19.63 11.64 -16.20
C ASP A 137 -18.79 12.16 -15.01
N ARG A 138 -18.47 11.32 -14.04
CA ARG A 138 -17.71 11.71 -12.85
C ARG A 138 -16.49 10.80 -12.66
N GLU A 139 -15.41 11.37 -12.13
CA GLU A 139 -14.27 10.57 -11.67
C GLU A 139 -14.67 9.65 -10.53
N LEU A 140 -14.01 8.50 -10.46
CA LEU A 140 -14.18 7.55 -9.36
C LEU A 140 -13.68 8.16 -8.04
N THR A 141 -14.40 7.91 -6.96
CA THR A 141 -13.98 8.27 -5.61
C THR A 141 -12.72 7.47 -5.23
N GLN A 142 -12.04 7.89 -4.16
CA GLN A 142 -10.86 7.18 -3.67
C GLN A 142 -11.20 5.75 -3.25
N ASP A 143 -12.33 5.53 -2.59
CA ASP A 143 -12.78 4.19 -2.18
C ASP A 143 -13.09 3.30 -3.40
N GLN A 144 -13.73 3.87 -4.43
CA GLN A 144 -13.98 3.17 -5.70
C GLN A 144 -12.69 2.76 -6.38
N LYS A 145 -11.71 3.66 -6.46
CA LYS A 145 -10.37 3.34 -7.00
C LYS A 145 -9.69 2.24 -6.18
N SER A 146 -9.74 2.34 -4.87
CA SER A 146 -9.11 1.38 -3.97
C SER A 146 -9.72 -0.01 -4.05
N ILE A 147 -11.06 -0.13 -4.16
CA ILE A 147 -11.72 -1.43 -4.30
C ILE A 147 -11.40 -2.10 -5.65
N LEU A 148 -11.25 -1.33 -6.74
CA LEU A 148 -10.79 -1.85 -8.03
C LEU A 148 -9.37 -2.41 -7.93
N VAL A 149 -8.47 -1.67 -7.27
CA VAL A 149 -7.08 -2.11 -7.04
C VAL A 149 -7.07 -3.42 -6.26
N TRP A 150 -7.79 -3.51 -5.15
CA TRP A 150 -7.85 -4.73 -4.35
C TRP A 150 -8.50 -5.90 -5.10
N SER A 151 -9.56 -5.64 -5.88
CA SER A 151 -10.19 -6.67 -6.71
C SER A 151 -9.22 -7.24 -7.73
N THR A 152 -8.47 -6.39 -8.43
CA THR A 152 -7.41 -6.80 -9.35
C THR A 152 -6.29 -7.56 -8.64
N MET A 153 -5.90 -7.12 -7.44
CA MET A 153 -4.90 -7.82 -6.64
C MET A 153 -5.35 -9.24 -6.27
N TYR A 154 -6.61 -9.42 -5.86
CA TYR A 154 -7.15 -10.75 -5.56
C TYR A 154 -7.24 -11.65 -6.80
N ASP A 155 -7.56 -11.12 -7.99
CA ASP A 155 -7.48 -11.88 -9.24
C ASP A 155 -6.03 -12.33 -9.51
N ASN A 156 -5.07 -11.42 -9.40
CA ASN A 156 -3.66 -11.73 -9.58
C ASN A 156 -3.12 -12.76 -8.57
N ILE A 157 -3.62 -12.76 -7.32
CA ILE A 157 -3.28 -13.78 -6.33
C ILE A 157 -3.78 -15.14 -6.77
N GLN A 158 -5.03 -15.23 -7.23
CA GLN A 158 -5.65 -16.49 -7.67
C GLN A 158 -5.00 -17.06 -8.92
N GLU A 159 -4.51 -16.22 -9.81
CA GLU A 159 -3.79 -16.60 -11.04
C GLU A 159 -2.31 -16.89 -10.81
N HIS A 160 -1.78 -16.61 -9.62
CA HIS A 160 -0.36 -16.77 -9.33
C HIS A 160 0.03 -18.26 -9.20
N LEU A 161 1.19 -18.64 -9.76
CA LEU A 161 1.69 -20.03 -9.69
C LEU A 161 1.84 -20.55 -8.26
N GLU A 162 2.22 -19.69 -7.33
CA GLU A 162 2.34 -19.96 -5.90
C GLU A 162 1.14 -19.36 -5.14
N CYS A 163 -0.10 -19.54 -5.66
CA CYS A 163 -1.29 -19.05 -5.01
C CYS A 163 -1.38 -19.59 -3.57
N PRO A 164 -1.51 -18.71 -2.56
CA PRO A 164 -1.64 -19.15 -1.17
C PRO A 164 -3.02 -19.79 -0.91
N SER A 165 -3.15 -20.51 0.20
CA SER A 165 -4.43 -21.10 0.59
C SER A 165 -5.48 -20.03 0.89
N GLU A 166 -6.77 -20.41 0.83
CA GLU A 166 -7.88 -19.50 1.15
C GLU A 166 -7.77 -18.91 2.57
N GLU A 167 -7.24 -19.68 3.52
CA GLU A 167 -7.03 -19.22 4.89
C GLU A 167 -6.03 -18.06 4.95
N VAL A 168 -4.97 -18.12 4.14
CA VAL A 168 -3.99 -17.05 4.00
C VAL A 168 -4.61 -15.84 3.32
N ILE A 169 -5.42 -16.05 2.27
CA ILE A 169 -6.10 -14.96 1.55
C ILE A 169 -7.08 -14.20 2.46
N LYS A 170 -7.73 -14.89 3.38
CA LYS A 170 -8.69 -14.29 4.32
C LYS A 170 -8.03 -13.55 5.49
N ASP A 171 -6.77 -13.81 5.75
CA ASP A 171 -6.01 -13.22 6.85
C ASP A 171 -5.07 -12.11 6.32
N ASP A 172 -5.49 -10.86 6.45
CA ASP A 172 -4.78 -9.71 5.89
C ASP A 172 -3.32 -9.62 6.36
N ASP A 173 -3.04 -9.92 7.63
CA ASP A 173 -1.67 -9.84 8.17
C ASP A 173 -0.76 -10.93 7.55
N VAL A 174 -1.32 -12.14 7.34
CA VAL A 174 -0.57 -13.26 6.73
C VAL A 174 -0.41 -13.03 5.23
N LEU A 175 -1.43 -12.51 4.56
CA LEU A 175 -1.39 -12.17 3.14
C LEU A 175 -0.37 -11.07 2.85
N ASP A 176 -0.27 -10.06 3.70
CA ASP A 176 0.76 -9.02 3.56
C ASP A 176 2.18 -9.60 3.64
N GLY A 177 2.39 -10.59 4.52
CA GLY A 177 3.66 -11.33 4.58
C GLY A 177 3.97 -12.07 3.28
N TRP A 178 2.97 -12.72 2.68
CA TRP A 178 3.11 -13.37 1.38
C TRP A 178 3.49 -12.36 0.26
N PHE A 179 2.83 -11.21 0.20
CA PHE A 179 3.17 -10.17 -0.78
C PHE A 179 4.63 -9.70 -0.65
N ILE A 180 5.10 -9.50 0.57
CA ILE A 180 6.49 -9.07 0.80
C ILE A 180 7.46 -10.13 0.30
N ILE A 181 7.23 -11.40 0.61
CA ILE A 181 8.09 -12.51 0.16
C ILE A 181 8.08 -12.63 -1.36
N GLN A 182 6.91 -12.54 -2.00
CA GLN A 182 6.81 -12.60 -3.46
C GLN A 182 7.49 -11.42 -4.14
N LYS A 183 7.44 -10.24 -3.54
CA LYS A 183 8.15 -9.06 -4.03
C LYS A 183 9.67 -9.27 -3.95
N GLU A 184 10.18 -9.73 -2.82
CA GLU A 184 11.61 -9.99 -2.62
C GLU A 184 12.13 -11.08 -3.56
N LYS A 185 11.36 -12.17 -3.78
CA LYS A 185 11.68 -13.20 -4.77
C LYS A 185 11.84 -12.60 -6.18
N ARG A 186 10.87 -11.82 -6.63
CA ARG A 186 10.92 -11.19 -7.95
C ARG A 186 12.09 -10.21 -8.12
N GLU A 187 12.40 -9.46 -7.07
CA GLU A 187 13.56 -8.55 -7.07
C GLU A 187 14.86 -9.33 -7.14
N GLN A 188 14.94 -10.47 -6.45
CA GLN A 188 16.08 -11.34 -6.48
C GLN A 188 16.27 -12.01 -7.85
N GLU A 189 15.20 -12.56 -8.44
CA GLU A 189 15.22 -13.16 -9.77
C GLU A 189 15.66 -12.16 -10.86
N LYS A 190 15.18 -10.92 -10.77
CA LYS A 190 15.64 -9.85 -11.67
C LYS A 190 17.12 -9.57 -11.53
N LEU A 191 17.60 -9.45 -10.31
CA LEU A 191 19.02 -9.21 -10.04
C LEU A 191 19.90 -10.37 -10.56
N GLU A 192 19.46 -11.62 -10.37
CA GLU A 192 20.15 -12.79 -10.90
C GLU A 192 20.16 -12.83 -12.43
N ALA A 193 19.03 -12.46 -13.06
CA ALA A 193 18.94 -12.39 -14.51
C ALA A 193 19.85 -11.29 -15.09
N GLU A 194 19.90 -10.11 -14.46
CA GLU A 194 20.80 -9.03 -14.84
C GLU A 194 22.26 -9.45 -14.72
N MET A 195 22.66 -10.02 -13.58
CA MET A 195 24.03 -10.51 -13.37
C MET A 195 24.39 -11.63 -14.35
N SER A 196 23.47 -12.57 -14.62
CA SER A 196 23.69 -13.64 -15.61
C SER A 196 23.83 -13.09 -17.03
N GLY A 197 23.03 -12.05 -17.39
CA GLY A 197 23.12 -11.35 -18.67
C GLY A 197 24.45 -10.63 -18.85
N GLU A 198 24.97 -10.00 -17.82
CA GLU A 198 26.28 -9.36 -17.81
C GLU A 198 27.42 -10.37 -17.97
N LEU A 199 27.36 -11.52 -17.31
CA LEU A 199 28.34 -12.61 -17.39
C LEU A 199 28.31 -13.35 -18.73
N THR A 200 27.20 -13.32 -19.45
CA THR A 200 27.06 -13.98 -20.77
C THR A 200 27.65 -13.13 -21.90
N ASN A 201 28.06 -11.89 -21.63
CA ASN A 201 28.72 -11.05 -22.64
C ASN A 201 30.09 -11.63 -23.00
N ASN A 202 30.33 -11.95 -24.29
CA ASN A 202 31.54 -12.57 -24.78
C ASN A 202 32.84 -11.81 -24.40
N LYS A 203 32.74 -10.47 -24.21
CA LYS A 203 33.88 -9.66 -23.74
C LYS A 203 34.27 -9.96 -22.29
N ILE A 204 33.36 -10.40 -21.45
CA ILE A 204 33.62 -10.76 -20.05
C ILE A 204 34.19 -12.17 -19.98
N ARG A 205 33.69 -13.10 -20.82
CA ARG A 205 34.12 -14.50 -20.85
C ARG A 205 35.59 -14.70 -21.24
N ASP A 206 36.11 -13.80 -22.07
CA ASP A 206 37.51 -13.86 -22.58
C ASP A 206 38.48 -12.98 -21.75
N SER A 207 37.99 -12.36 -20.65
CA SER A 207 38.79 -11.51 -19.78
C SER A 207 39.46 -12.33 -18.67
N HIS A 208 40.72 -12.05 -18.36
CA HIS A 208 41.44 -12.70 -17.24
C HIS A 208 40.96 -12.21 -15.87
N GLU A 209 40.43 -10.99 -15.80
CA GLU A 209 39.89 -10.38 -14.59
C GLU A 209 38.63 -9.56 -14.93
N VAL A 210 37.59 -9.67 -14.11
CA VAL A 210 36.33 -8.93 -14.25
C VAL A 210 36.08 -8.15 -12.97
N TYR A 211 36.03 -6.82 -13.08
CA TYR A 211 35.69 -5.94 -11.99
C TYR A 211 34.20 -5.58 -12.08
N MET A 212 33.39 -6.07 -11.12
CA MET A 212 31.99 -5.71 -11.02
C MET A 212 31.81 -4.66 -9.93
N MET A 213 31.20 -3.53 -10.27
CA MET A 213 30.85 -2.50 -9.32
C MET A 213 29.40 -2.70 -8.83
N ALA A 214 29.25 -2.83 -7.52
CA ALA A 214 27.94 -2.91 -6.89
C ALA A 214 27.39 -1.50 -6.67
N ASP A 215 26.21 -1.24 -7.23
CA ASP A 215 25.48 0.03 -7.11
C ASP A 215 24.54 0.04 -5.90
N ASN A 216 24.35 -1.12 -5.27
CA ASN A 216 23.56 -1.25 -4.03
C ASN A 216 24.07 -2.40 -3.16
N ASP A 217 23.69 -2.40 -1.89
CA ASP A 217 24.16 -3.38 -0.91
C ASP A 217 23.78 -4.82 -1.26
N LYS A 218 22.58 -5.05 -1.80
CA LYS A 218 22.12 -6.39 -2.25
C LYS A 218 22.99 -6.96 -3.39
N ARG A 219 23.51 -6.12 -4.25
CA ARG A 219 24.39 -6.51 -5.35
C ARG A 219 25.80 -6.77 -4.84
N LYS A 220 26.24 -6.02 -3.83
CA LYS A 220 27.53 -6.23 -3.16
C LYS A 220 27.61 -7.58 -2.47
N GLU A 221 26.58 -7.95 -1.68
CA GLU A 221 26.50 -9.25 -0.98
C GLU A 221 26.53 -10.47 -1.92
N LYS A 222 26.16 -10.31 -3.20
CA LYS A 222 26.19 -11.40 -4.20
C LYS A 222 27.51 -11.49 -4.95
N ILE A 223 28.33 -10.45 -4.92
CA ILE A 223 29.64 -10.40 -5.58
C ILE A 223 30.76 -10.89 -4.64
N GLU A 224 30.60 -10.72 -3.33
CA GLU A 224 31.45 -11.30 -2.28
C GLU A 224 31.14 -12.78 -2.07
#